data_95c9aa459eb2810c45f550b7ddea83f4
#
_entry.id   95c9aa459eb2810c45f550b7ddea83f4
#
_cell.length_a   1.000
_cell.length_b   1.000
_cell.length_c   1.000
_cell.angle_alpha   90.00
_cell.angle_beta   90.00
_cell.angle_gamma   90.00
#
_symmetry.space_group_name_H-M   'P 1'
#
loop_
_entity.id
_entity.type
_entity.pdbx_description
1 polymer ?
#
loop_
_entity_poly.entity_id
_entity_poly.type
_entity_poly.pdbx_seq_one_letter_code
_entity_poly.pdbx_strand_id
1 'polypeptide(L)'
;MKKNKIILSARADGFGERILAMLNAMFVSQVTDYKFGYIWYFDKKNYLGNKTILLSHDYLDEEEKIFNPEFRGKYSFKNKLKDNFGNNIIFSYGIFHKNRCYSFEKLKNGYYDEFEWGLTCSQYDFNYIFTDFNYGNYYEILKSCWKSIGFSNKIKNTIAKADMLSKEIGDYIALHIRSGDIVHSDRNIGYFAFGKAVSIHIAYDIILNKIDKNDKIIVFGDDIESLYVLKNSVSFFRDIILADELADCVDKIERSIFEIILMSNSQKIYASGKSGFSKLASIISNVNKLMPINLLYSFKEKKTAILTHMEKINISELQKAFSYLELYIAEKNSEHDNNLMLTYLQKAIQLDSQNYNYYILSIDCYLSLKKYDILNIYIKFILESLDFNIFRNVLFSINHYNVSYVYDSVFRKIFSEHIDIIQYGYIYIFMRVVGYKIKNDNNYKDIVDKFIEFDNIIANNNNLTIENKMVGAVKIVENHLSYKIGKKIIHSKGLINILLLPFSIICIYFNHYL
;
A
#
# COMPACT_ATOMS: atom_id res chain seq x y z
N MET A 1 34.57 -25.18 -2.02
CA MET A 1 33.83 -25.13 -0.73
C MET A 1 32.52 -24.42 -0.98
N LYS A 2 31.36 -25.10 -0.92
CA LYS A 2 30.06 -24.43 -0.94
C LYS A 2 29.98 -23.54 0.31
N LYS A 3 30.00 -22.21 0.15
CA LYS A 3 29.77 -21.30 1.25
C LYS A 3 28.38 -21.62 1.82
N ASN A 4 28.26 -21.69 3.16
CA ASN A 4 26.97 -21.82 3.85
C ASN A 4 26.13 -20.57 3.60
N LYS A 5 25.36 -20.56 2.52
CA LYS A 5 24.51 -19.42 2.13
C LYS A 5 23.30 -19.33 3.03
N ILE A 6 22.82 -18.12 3.22
CA ILE A 6 21.69 -17.81 4.10
C ILE A 6 20.52 -17.32 3.27
N ILE A 7 19.33 -17.82 3.56
CA ILE A 7 18.06 -17.23 3.15
C ILE A 7 17.48 -16.46 4.33
N LEU A 8 17.36 -15.15 4.18
CA LEU A 8 17.07 -14.24 5.30
C LEU A 8 15.65 -13.66 5.17
N SER A 9 14.84 -13.81 6.19
CA SER A 9 13.60 -13.03 6.34
C SER A 9 13.90 -11.72 7.05
N ALA A 10 13.71 -10.59 6.36
CA ALA A 10 14.06 -9.26 6.86
C ALA A 10 12.98 -8.21 6.53
N ARG A 11 11.70 -8.59 6.68
CA ARG A 11 10.58 -7.68 6.46
C ARG A 11 10.33 -6.81 7.69
N ALA A 12 9.79 -5.61 7.46
CA ALA A 12 9.51 -4.64 8.50
C ALA A 12 8.07 -4.08 8.47
N ASP A 13 7.23 -4.61 7.65
CA ASP A 13 5.80 -4.35 7.60
C ASP A 13 5.03 -5.13 8.69
N GLY A 14 3.72 -5.25 8.59
CA GLY A 14 2.86 -5.87 9.59
C GLY A 14 3.23 -7.32 9.92
N PHE A 15 2.80 -7.79 11.09
CA PHE A 15 3.14 -9.12 11.64
C PHE A 15 2.90 -10.25 10.64
N GLY A 16 1.74 -10.26 9.97
CA GLY A 16 1.41 -11.30 8.99
C GLY A 16 2.41 -11.39 7.83
N GLU A 17 2.83 -10.25 7.28
CA GLU A 17 3.79 -10.21 6.18
C GLU A 17 5.21 -10.67 6.62
N ARG A 18 5.62 -10.31 7.84
CA ARG A 18 6.91 -10.75 8.41
C ARG A 18 6.95 -12.25 8.61
N ILE A 19 5.90 -12.82 9.18
CA ILE A 19 5.84 -14.27 9.41
C ILE A 19 5.72 -15.02 8.08
N LEU A 20 4.96 -14.53 7.10
CA LEU A 20 4.91 -15.16 5.78
C LEU A 20 6.28 -15.22 5.11
N ALA A 21 7.07 -14.16 5.17
CA ALA A 21 8.45 -14.16 4.67
C ALA A 21 9.34 -15.13 5.46
N MET A 22 9.12 -15.24 6.79
CA MET A 22 9.84 -16.19 7.64
C MET A 22 9.51 -17.64 7.27
N LEU A 23 8.23 -17.96 7.09
CA LEU A 23 7.80 -19.30 6.66
C LEU A 23 8.38 -19.67 5.30
N ASN A 24 8.39 -18.73 4.34
CA ASN A 24 8.99 -18.95 3.03
C ASN A 24 10.51 -19.20 3.13
N ALA A 25 11.23 -18.44 3.96
CA ALA A 25 12.65 -18.64 4.17
C ALA A 25 12.94 -19.98 4.86
N MET A 26 12.11 -20.39 5.82
CA MET A 26 12.20 -21.69 6.47
C MET A 26 11.92 -22.83 5.46
N PHE A 27 10.93 -22.67 4.59
CA PHE A 27 10.65 -23.61 3.49
C PHE A 27 11.88 -23.79 2.58
N VAL A 28 12.45 -22.67 2.09
CA VAL A 28 13.66 -22.74 1.24
C VAL A 28 14.79 -23.46 1.96
N SER A 29 14.99 -23.18 3.25
CA SER A 29 16.03 -23.86 4.04
C SER A 29 15.80 -25.35 4.21
N GLN A 30 14.55 -25.84 4.15
CA GLN A 30 14.26 -27.28 4.23
C GLN A 30 14.48 -28.02 2.90
N VAL A 31 14.31 -27.31 1.77
CA VAL A 31 14.33 -27.95 0.44
C VAL A 31 15.58 -27.60 -0.37
N THR A 32 16.51 -26.84 0.21
CA THR A 32 17.78 -26.43 -0.41
C THR A 32 18.93 -26.45 0.58
N ASP A 33 20.16 -26.09 0.14
CA ASP A 33 21.35 -25.96 0.99
C ASP A 33 21.44 -24.60 1.73
N TYR A 34 20.44 -23.71 1.60
CA TYR A 34 20.42 -22.43 2.32
C TYR A 34 20.13 -22.64 3.82
N LYS A 35 20.80 -21.88 4.66
CA LYS A 35 20.46 -21.81 6.09
C LYS A 35 19.43 -20.70 6.34
N PHE A 36 18.41 -21.02 7.11
CA PHE A 36 17.42 -20.03 7.52
C PHE A 36 18.00 -19.03 8.52
N GLY A 37 17.65 -17.76 8.33
CA GLY A 37 17.86 -16.68 9.28
C GLY A 37 16.76 -15.64 9.20
N TYR A 38 16.67 -14.80 10.25
CA TYR A 38 15.78 -13.66 10.24
C TYR A 38 16.40 -12.43 10.90
N ILE A 39 15.87 -11.24 10.52
CA ILE A 39 16.07 -9.97 11.24
C ILE A 39 14.70 -9.44 11.59
N TRP A 40 14.46 -9.18 12.88
CA TRP A 40 13.23 -8.61 13.38
C TRP A 40 13.44 -7.14 13.72
N TYR A 41 12.86 -6.25 12.92
CA TYR A 41 12.97 -4.80 13.12
C TYR A 41 11.86 -4.32 14.06
N PHE A 42 12.17 -3.47 15.01
CA PHE A 42 11.21 -2.85 15.91
C PHE A 42 11.34 -1.32 15.97
N ASP A 43 12.44 -0.75 15.51
CA ASP A 43 12.73 0.69 15.52
C ASP A 43 12.69 1.28 14.11
N LYS A 44 11.83 2.31 13.93
CA LYS A 44 11.69 3.07 12.69
C LYS A 44 12.91 3.85 12.28
N LYS A 45 13.65 4.44 13.25
CA LYS A 45 14.77 5.33 12.96
C LYS A 45 15.89 4.61 12.22
N ASN A 46 16.08 3.34 12.53
CA ASN A 46 17.10 2.50 11.89
C ASN A 46 16.61 1.89 10.57
N TYR A 47 15.31 2.04 10.24
CA TYR A 47 14.66 1.34 9.16
C TYR A 47 14.50 2.17 7.88
N LEU A 48 14.08 3.43 7.98
CA LEU A 48 13.69 4.26 6.85
C LEU A 48 14.71 5.34 6.47
N GLY A 49 15.83 5.42 7.17
CA GLY A 49 16.69 6.59 7.07
C GLY A 49 15.86 7.85 7.38
N ASN A 50 16.15 8.97 6.75
CA ASN A 50 15.42 10.23 6.96
C ASN A 50 14.07 10.32 6.21
N LYS A 51 13.50 9.20 5.72
CA LYS A 51 12.19 9.21 5.05
C LYS A 51 11.10 8.75 6.03
N THR A 52 10.42 9.71 6.61
CA THR A 52 9.25 9.53 7.47
C THR A 52 8.03 9.12 6.64
N ILE A 53 7.91 7.84 6.31
CA ILE A 53 6.63 7.26 5.92
C ILE A 53 6.06 6.61 7.18
N LEU A 54 5.10 7.26 7.80
CA LEU A 54 4.36 6.76 8.97
C LEU A 54 3.40 5.66 8.49
N LEU A 55 3.84 4.42 8.52
CA LEU A 55 2.93 3.28 8.37
C LEU A 55 2.41 2.91 9.77
N SER A 56 1.11 2.72 9.91
CA SER A 56 0.43 2.38 11.16
C SER A 56 0.86 1.04 11.78
N HIS A 57 1.64 0.24 11.04
CA HIS A 57 2.14 -1.07 11.46
C HIS A 57 3.43 -1.05 12.27
N ASP A 58 3.88 0.11 12.68
CA ASP A 58 5.25 0.37 13.10
C ASP A 58 5.60 -0.03 14.54
N TYR A 59 4.64 -0.57 15.28
CA TYR A 59 4.81 -0.92 16.70
C TYR A 59 4.75 -2.43 16.91
N LEU A 60 5.62 -3.17 16.20
CA LEU A 60 5.86 -4.55 16.60
C LEU A 60 6.91 -4.57 17.69
N ASP A 61 6.64 -5.34 18.72
CA ASP A 61 7.50 -5.51 19.87
C ASP A 61 8.88 -6.06 19.48
N GLU A 62 9.82 -5.90 20.41
CA GLU A 62 11.15 -6.49 20.33
C GLU A 62 11.07 -8.00 20.14
N GLU A 63 12.03 -8.57 19.43
CA GLU A 63 12.04 -10.01 19.15
C GLU A 63 12.03 -10.87 20.42
N GLU A 64 12.50 -10.33 21.53
CA GLU A 64 12.54 -10.97 22.86
C GLU A 64 11.16 -11.27 23.42
N LYS A 65 10.18 -10.43 23.11
CA LYS A 65 8.80 -10.65 23.52
C LYS A 65 8.08 -11.69 22.67
N ILE A 66 8.54 -11.88 21.44
CA ILE A 66 7.88 -12.75 20.45
C ILE A 66 8.51 -14.14 20.44
N PHE A 67 9.84 -14.23 20.41
CA PHE A 67 10.56 -15.49 20.27
C PHE A 67 11.34 -15.88 21.54
N ASN A 68 11.41 -17.17 21.81
CA ASN A 68 12.19 -17.70 22.92
C ASN A 68 13.71 -17.56 22.70
N PRO A 69 14.54 -17.63 23.76
CA PRO A 69 15.98 -17.45 23.66
C PRO A 69 16.68 -18.44 22.71
N GLU A 70 16.25 -19.70 22.69
CA GLU A 70 16.83 -20.75 21.85
C GLU A 70 16.64 -20.43 20.36
N PHE A 71 15.41 -20.10 19.96
CA PHE A 71 15.09 -19.74 18.59
C PHE A 71 15.87 -18.49 18.14
N ARG A 72 15.93 -17.47 18.99
CA ARG A 72 16.71 -16.24 18.73
C ARG A 72 18.20 -16.54 18.60
N GLY A 73 18.78 -17.28 19.53
CA GLY A 73 20.20 -17.65 19.50
C GLY A 73 20.61 -18.37 18.21
N LYS A 74 19.71 -19.22 17.70
CA LYS A 74 19.96 -20.03 16.51
C LYS A 74 19.72 -19.27 15.19
N TYR A 75 18.66 -18.46 15.09
CA TYR A 75 18.17 -17.93 13.82
C TYR A 75 18.18 -16.41 13.70
N SER A 76 18.36 -15.64 14.78
CA SER A 76 18.44 -14.18 14.67
C SER A 76 19.80 -13.73 14.16
N PHE A 77 19.74 -12.83 13.16
CA PHE A 77 20.92 -12.19 12.55
C PHE A 77 21.02 -10.70 12.88
N LYS A 78 20.23 -10.19 13.83
CA LYS A 78 20.15 -8.77 14.22
C LYS A 78 21.52 -8.09 14.39
N ASN A 79 22.56 -8.81 14.89
CA ASN A 79 23.89 -8.28 15.14
C ASN A 79 25.02 -9.08 14.45
N LYS A 80 24.67 -10.04 13.59
CA LYS A 80 25.65 -10.96 13.00
C LYS A 80 26.12 -10.54 11.62
N LEU A 81 25.36 -9.68 10.95
CA LEU A 81 25.68 -9.19 9.62
C LEU A 81 26.13 -7.73 9.78
N LYS A 82 27.45 -7.48 9.70
CA LYS A 82 28.04 -6.14 9.82
C LYS A 82 27.67 -5.29 8.60
N ASP A 83 27.17 -4.11 8.87
CA ASP A 83 27.19 -2.83 8.10
C ASP A 83 26.89 -2.78 6.58
N ASN A 84 26.82 -3.88 5.86
CA ASN A 84 26.48 -3.88 4.43
C ASN A 84 24.99 -4.06 4.14
N PHE A 85 24.17 -4.07 5.17
CA PHE A 85 22.73 -3.97 5.05
C PHE A 85 22.29 -2.51 4.87
N GLY A 86 22.98 -1.73 4.09
CA GLY A 86 22.56 -0.38 3.79
C GLY A 86 21.04 -0.36 3.51
N ASN A 87 20.45 0.79 3.52
CA ASN A 87 19.02 1.08 3.34
C ASN A 87 18.26 0.23 2.29
N ASN A 88 18.94 -0.65 1.59
CA ASN A 88 18.41 -1.49 0.50
C ASN A 88 17.78 -2.82 0.94
N ILE A 89 18.13 -3.41 2.09
CA ILE A 89 17.56 -4.72 2.50
C ILE A 89 16.08 -4.61 2.82
N ILE A 90 15.68 -3.49 3.34
CA ILE A 90 14.34 -3.21 3.80
C ILE A 90 13.37 -3.07 2.63
N PHE A 91 13.87 -2.52 1.54
CA PHE A 91 13.15 -2.32 0.28
C PHE A 91 13.68 -3.17 -0.87
N SER A 92 14.69 -4.01 -0.65
CA SER A 92 14.93 -5.06 -1.61
C SER A 92 13.70 -5.97 -1.51
N TYR A 93 12.73 -5.60 -2.29
CA TYR A 93 11.66 -6.51 -2.66
C TYR A 93 12.28 -7.74 -3.30
N GLY A 94 13.54 -7.99 -3.02
CA GLY A 94 14.33 -9.07 -3.52
C GLY A 94 13.96 -9.45 -4.93
N ILE A 95 14.60 -10.38 -5.44
CA ILE A 95 14.29 -11.03 -6.71
C ILE A 95 12.81 -11.46 -6.82
N PHE A 96 12.10 -11.59 -5.71
CA PHE A 96 10.76 -12.18 -5.58
C PHE A 96 9.61 -11.18 -5.77
N HIS A 97 9.61 -10.48 -6.88
CA HIS A 97 8.45 -9.67 -7.31
C HIS A 97 7.36 -10.56 -7.90
N LYS A 98 6.12 -10.37 -7.45
CA LYS A 98 4.94 -11.12 -7.87
C LYS A 98 4.74 -11.23 -9.39
N ASN A 99 5.27 -10.30 -10.17
CA ASN A 99 5.08 -10.26 -11.63
C ASN A 99 6.35 -10.63 -12.41
N ARG A 100 7.36 -11.20 -11.75
CA ARG A 100 8.56 -11.67 -12.44
C ARG A 100 8.57 -13.18 -12.49
N CYS A 101 8.89 -13.72 -13.64
CA CYS A 101 9.02 -15.16 -13.85
C CYS A 101 10.41 -15.61 -13.40
N TYR A 102 10.52 -16.09 -12.17
CA TYR A 102 11.75 -16.69 -11.64
C TYR A 102 11.73 -18.21 -11.79
N SER A 103 12.90 -18.81 -11.74
CA SER A 103 13.06 -20.28 -11.70
C SER A 103 13.47 -20.70 -10.29
N PHE A 104 12.75 -21.64 -9.70
CA PHE A 104 13.10 -22.18 -8.40
C PHE A 104 14.37 -23.04 -8.46
N GLU A 105 14.61 -23.70 -9.59
CA GLU A 105 15.86 -24.45 -9.81
C GLU A 105 17.08 -23.53 -9.84
N LYS A 106 16.97 -22.36 -10.47
CA LYS A 106 18.03 -21.34 -10.42
C LYS A 106 18.26 -20.81 -9.00
N LEU A 107 17.19 -20.68 -8.19
CA LEU A 107 17.32 -20.33 -6.78
C LEU A 107 18.17 -21.35 -6.03
N LYS A 108 17.88 -22.64 -6.16
CA LYS A 108 18.65 -23.71 -5.51
C LYS A 108 20.14 -23.66 -5.86
N ASN A 109 20.45 -23.24 -7.06
CA ASN A 109 21.83 -23.12 -7.55
C ASN A 109 22.52 -21.79 -7.19
N GLY A 110 21.85 -20.91 -6.43
CA GLY A 110 22.41 -19.63 -5.98
C GLY A 110 22.52 -18.56 -7.07
N TYR A 111 21.77 -18.71 -8.18
CA TYR A 111 21.79 -17.75 -9.30
C TYR A 111 21.28 -16.37 -8.90
N TYR A 112 20.42 -16.30 -7.88
CA TYR A 112 19.78 -15.05 -7.43
C TYR A 112 20.39 -14.46 -6.16
N ASP A 113 21.55 -14.92 -5.74
CA ASP A 113 22.20 -14.37 -4.56
C ASP A 113 22.56 -12.89 -4.78
N GLU A 114 21.95 -12.03 -4.00
CA GLU A 114 22.18 -10.57 -4.02
C GLU A 114 23.44 -10.19 -3.25
N PHE A 115 23.84 -11.05 -2.29
CA PHE A 115 24.95 -10.82 -1.38
C PHE A 115 25.89 -12.02 -1.33
N GLU A 116 27.14 -11.80 -0.92
CA GLU A 116 28.09 -12.90 -0.71
C GLU A 116 27.58 -13.97 0.26
N TRP A 117 26.76 -13.57 1.24
CA TRP A 117 26.17 -14.44 2.24
C TRP A 117 24.88 -15.14 1.76
N GLY A 118 24.24 -14.68 0.69
CA GLY A 118 22.99 -15.24 0.15
C GLY A 118 21.99 -14.20 -0.30
N LEU A 119 20.72 -14.33 0.11
CA LEU A 119 19.63 -13.45 -0.35
C LEU A 119 18.54 -13.25 0.71
N THR A 120 17.68 -12.24 0.49
CA THR A 120 16.48 -12.00 1.28
C THR A 120 15.27 -12.70 0.69
N CYS A 121 14.35 -13.16 1.54
CA CYS A 121 13.12 -13.84 1.15
C CYS A 121 11.90 -12.94 1.30
N SER A 122 10.96 -13.03 0.38
CA SER A 122 9.72 -12.27 0.41
C SER A 122 8.56 -13.08 1.01
N GLN A 123 7.47 -12.35 1.31
CA GLN A 123 6.21 -12.90 1.83
C GLN A 123 5.29 -13.49 0.76
N TYR A 124 5.65 -13.37 -0.52
CA TYR A 124 4.79 -13.80 -1.61
C TYR A 124 4.77 -15.31 -1.76
N ASP A 125 3.64 -15.82 -2.21
CA ASP A 125 3.43 -17.22 -2.49
C ASP A 125 4.29 -17.67 -3.68
N PHE A 126 5.05 -18.72 -3.50
CA PHE A 126 6.01 -19.20 -4.48
C PHE A 126 5.34 -19.75 -5.75
N ASN A 127 4.09 -20.19 -5.67
CA ASN A 127 3.31 -20.58 -6.86
C ASN A 127 3.09 -19.41 -7.84
N TYR A 128 3.18 -18.16 -7.37
CA TYR A 128 3.05 -16.96 -8.22
C TYR A 128 4.38 -16.31 -8.61
N ILE A 129 5.49 -16.77 -8.01
CA ILE A 129 6.82 -16.18 -8.24
C ILE A 129 7.63 -17.02 -9.20
N PHE A 130 7.61 -18.34 -9.02
CA PHE A 130 8.45 -19.26 -9.78
C PHE A 130 7.63 -20.00 -10.84
N THR A 131 8.15 -20.02 -12.06
CA THR A 131 7.49 -20.69 -13.20
C THR A 131 7.60 -22.21 -13.16
N ASP A 132 8.63 -22.73 -12.50
CA ASP A 132 8.96 -24.14 -12.36
C ASP A 132 8.71 -24.69 -10.95
N PHE A 133 7.91 -23.96 -10.14
CA PHE A 133 7.60 -24.38 -8.77
C PHE A 133 6.57 -25.52 -8.77
N ASN A 134 6.99 -26.66 -8.34
CA ASN A 134 6.14 -27.87 -8.28
C ASN A 134 6.34 -28.60 -6.95
N TYR A 135 5.85 -27.99 -5.87
CA TYR A 135 5.86 -28.61 -4.54
C TYR A 135 4.41 -28.79 -4.07
N GLY A 136 3.83 -29.97 -4.36
CA GLY A 136 2.44 -30.28 -4.00
C GLY A 136 2.13 -30.17 -2.50
N ASN A 137 3.14 -30.28 -1.64
CA ASN A 137 3.05 -30.17 -0.19
C ASN A 137 3.57 -28.84 0.37
N TYR A 138 3.72 -27.79 -0.47
CA TYR A 138 4.27 -26.49 -0.07
C TYR A 138 3.57 -25.91 1.17
N TYR A 139 2.26 -25.82 1.14
CA TYR A 139 1.49 -25.27 2.27
C TYR A 139 1.56 -26.13 3.53
N GLU A 140 1.65 -27.44 3.40
CA GLU A 140 1.84 -28.33 4.56
C GLU A 140 3.22 -28.12 5.20
N ILE A 141 4.24 -27.87 4.39
CA ILE A 141 5.57 -27.52 4.89
C ILE A 141 5.51 -26.15 5.58
N LEU A 142 4.85 -25.12 5.00
CA LEU A 142 4.69 -23.81 5.66
C LEU A 142 3.98 -23.95 7.01
N LYS A 143 2.94 -24.76 7.09
CA LYS A 143 2.23 -25.07 8.34
C LYS A 143 3.12 -25.78 9.36
N SER A 144 3.98 -26.70 8.92
CA SER A 144 4.99 -27.32 9.77
C SER A 144 6.03 -26.31 10.25
N CYS A 145 6.49 -25.41 9.35
CA CYS A 145 7.40 -24.31 9.71
C CYS A 145 6.79 -23.41 10.80
N TRP A 146 5.51 -23.05 10.69
CA TRP A 146 4.79 -22.29 11.73
C TRP A 146 4.88 -22.96 13.09
N LYS A 147 4.59 -24.27 13.14
CA LYS A 147 4.64 -25.05 14.39
C LYS A 147 6.05 -25.14 14.99
N SER A 148 7.09 -25.01 14.17
CA SER A 148 8.48 -25.06 14.60
C SER A 148 9.05 -23.70 15.05
N ILE A 149 8.28 -22.60 14.92
CA ILE A 149 8.70 -21.31 15.44
C ILE A 149 8.77 -21.38 16.97
N GLY A 150 9.93 -21.04 17.50
CA GLY A 150 10.15 -20.96 18.94
C GLY A 150 9.56 -19.69 19.54
N PHE A 151 8.24 -19.64 19.67
CA PHE A 151 7.57 -18.53 20.34
C PHE A 151 7.90 -18.45 21.82
N SER A 152 7.84 -17.24 22.39
CA SER A 152 7.92 -17.01 23.85
C SER A 152 6.74 -17.66 24.58
N ASN A 153 6.86 -17.88 25.88
CA ASN A 153 5.79 -18.44 26.69
C ASN A 153 4.52 -17.57 26.65
N LYS A 154 4.69 -16.25 26.62
CA LYS A 154 3.59 -15.31 26.50
C LYS A 154 2.77 -15.56 25.23
N ILE A 155 3.45 -15.65 24.09
CA ILE A 155 2.81 -15.92 22.80
C ILE A 155 2.19 -17.31 22.73
N LYS A 156 2.85 -18.34 23.28
CA LYS A 156 2.28 -19.70 23.37
C LYS A 156 0.99 -19.73 24.17
N ASN A 157 0.93 -18.99 25.29
CA ASN A 157 -0.29 -18.88 26.10
C ASN A 157 -1.40 -18.18 25.32
N THR A 158 -1.09 -17.13 24.56
CA THR A 158 -2.06 -16.45 23.69
C THR A 158 -2.62 -17.38 22.61
N ILE A 159 -1.77 -18.18 21.97
CA ILE A 159 -2.19 -19.20 21.00
C ILE A 159 -3.14 -20.20 21.67
N ALA A 160 -2.77 -20.73 22.85
CA ALA A 160 -3.59 -21.70 23.57
C ALA A 160 -4.95 -21.12 23.99
N LYS A 161 -5.00 -19.86 24.44
CA LYS A 161 -6.27 -19.16 24.75
C LYS A 161 -7.17 -19.06 23.53
N ALA A 162 -6.63 -18.64 22.36
CA ALA A 162 -7.41 -18.55 21.14
C ALA A 162 -7.95 -19.91 20.67
N ASP A 163 -7.14 -20.97 20.78
CA ASP A 163 -7.54 -22.34 20.44
C ASP A 163 -8.65 -22.86 21.37
N MET A 164 -8.56 -22.57 22.68
CA MET A 164 -9.59 -22.93 23.64
C MET A 164 -10.91 -22.22 23.32
N LEU A 165 -10.86 -20.90 23.16
CA LEU A 165 -12.04 -20.11 22.86
C LEU A 165 -12.69 -20.53 21.54
N SER A 166 -11.91 -20.85 20.51
CA SER A 166 -12.43 -21.38 19.25
C SER A 166 -13.25 -22.66 19.45
N LYS A 167 -12.78 -23.56 20.32
CA LYS A 167 -13.49 -24.81 20.65
C LYS A 167 -14.79 -24.56 21.42
N GLU A 168 -14.79 -23.58 22.31
CA GLU A 168 -15.98 -23.17 23.08
C GLU A 168 -17.04 -22.54 22.15
N ILE A 169 -16.63 -21.69 21.21
CA ILE A 169 -17.54 -21.07 20.24
C ILE A 169 -18.12 -22.12 19.26
N GLY A 170 -17.33 -23.16 18.94
CA GLY A 170 -17.69 -24.17 17.93
C GLY A 170 -17.46 -23.66 16.51
N ASP A 171 -18.31 -24.09 15.57
CA ASP A 171 -18.18 -23.71 14.17
C ASP A 171 -18.58 -22.25 13.92
N TYR A 172 -17.76 -21.53 13.17
CA TYR A 172 -18.00 -20.14 12.77
C TYR A 172 -17.29 -19.76 11.47
N ILE A 173 -17.74 -18.66 10.88
CA ILE A 173 -17.16 -18.00 9.73
C ILE A 173 -16.38 -16.76 10.20
N ALA A 174 -15.18 -16.56 9.68
CA ALA A 174 -14.39 -15.35 9.90
C ALA A 174 -14.63 -14.34 8.76
N LEU A 175 -14.94 -13.10 9.09
CA LEU A 175 -14.99 -11.98 8.15
C LEU A 175 -13.93 -10.94 8.55
N HIS A 176 -12.87 -10.79 7.75
CA HIS A 176 -11.79 -9.86 8.02
C HIS A 176 -11.90 -8.60 7.17
N ILE A 177 -12.13 -7.47 7.84
CA ILE A 177 -12.33 -6.14 7.25
C ILE A 177 -11.13 -5.28 7.60
N ARG A 178 -10.20 -5.11 6.65
CA ARG A 178 -9.11 -4.15 6.80
C ARG A 178 -9.54 -2.82 6.21
N SER A 179 -9.84 -1.85 7.06
CA SER A 179 -10.32 -0.53 6.63
C SER A 179 -9.82 0.61 7.53
N GLY A 180 -9.07 0.35 8.58
CA GLY A 180 -8.58 1.34 9.52
C GLY A 180 -7.40 2.13 8.96
N ASP A 181 -6.23 1.53 8.95
CA ASP A 181 -4.99 2.19 8.54
C ASP A 181 -5.04 2.74 7.10
N ILE A 182 -5.58 1.97 6.17
CA ILE A 182 -5.64 2.33 4.75
C ILE A 182 -6.60 3.50 4.50
N VAL A 183 -7.72 3.54 5.21
CA VAL A 183 -8.74 4.56 5.00
C VAL A 183 -8.44 5.83 5.82
N HIS A 184 -7.93 5.69 7.05
CA HIS A 184 -7.76 6.82 7.96
C HIS A 184 -6.35 7.43 7.95
N SER A 185 -5.28 6.62 7.79
CA SER A 185 -3.91 7.12 7.95
C SER A 185 -3.13 7.18 6.65
N ASP A 186 -3.26 6.16 5.81
CA ASP A 186 -2.39 5.94 4.65
C ASP A 186 -3.00 6.46 3.34
N ARG A 187 -3.87 7.47 3.43
CA ARG A 187 -4.66 8.02 2.32
C ARG A 187 -3.84 8.42 1.09
N ASN A 188 -2.60 8.84 1.30
CA ASN A 188 -1.72 9.34 0.24
C ASN A 188 -0.60 8.35 -0.16
N ILE A 189 -0.66 7.08 0.25
CA ILE A 189 0.36 6.07 -0.08
C ILE A 189 0.27 5.57 -1.53
N GLY A 190 -0.78 5.92 -2.21
CA GLY A 190 -1.03 5.49 -3.58
C GLY A 190 -2.14 4.45 -3.68
N TYR A 191 -2.79 4.53 -4.79
CA TYR A 191 -3.99 3.80 -5.15
C TYR A 191 -3.90 2.26 -4.98
N PHE A 192 -2.71 1.68 -5.12
CA PHE A 192 -2.51 0.23 -5.00
C PHE A 192 -2.80 -0.34 -3.61
N ALA A 193 -2.66 0.46 -2.56
CA ALA A 193 -2.92 0.03 -1.18
C ALA A 193 -4.41 -0.25 -0.94
N PHE A 194 -5.29 0.46 -1.64
CA PHE A 194 -6.74 0.31 -1.49
C PHE A 194 -7.27 -1.09 -1.83
N GLY A 195 -6.58 -1.83 -2.69
CA GLY A 195 -6.96 -3.22 -2.97
C GLY A 195 -6.81 -4.19 -1.79
N LYS A 196 -6.21 -3.75 -0.66
CA LYS A 196 -6.14 -4.52 0.59
C LYS A 196 -7.34 -4.27 1.50
N ALA A 197 -8.07 -3.16 1.30
CA ALA A 197 -9.20 -2.78 2.13
C ALA A 197 -10.51 -3.41 1.64
N VAL A 198 -11.48 -3.42 2.54
CA VAL A 198 -12.87 -3.86 2.28
C VAL A 198 -13.79 -2.80 2.86
N SER A 199 -14.68 -2.24 2.06
CA SER A 199 -15.65 -1.27 2.56
C SER A 199 -16.69 -1.94 3.48
N ILE A 200 -17.17 -1.16 4.44
CA ILE A 200 -18.20 -1.61 5.39
C ILE A 200 -19.50 -1.99 4.66
N HIS A 201 -19.83 -1.31 3.55
CA HIS A 201 -21.01 -1.65 2.75
C HIS A 201 -20.91 -3.05 2.12
N ILE A 202 -19.72 -3.43 1.64
CA ILE A 202 -19.49 -4.79 1.12
C ILE A 202 -19.50 -5.81 2.26
N ALA A 203 -18.92 -5.48 3.42
CA ALA A 203 -18.98 -6.35 4.58
C ALA A 203 -20.42 -6.59 5.04
N TYR A 204 -21.25 -5.55 5.04
CA TYR A 204 -22.68 -5.66 5.34
C TYR A 204 -23.41 -6.58 4.35
N ASP A 205 -23.16 -6.42 3.04
CA ASP A 205 -23.75 -7.29 2.01
C ASP A 205 -23.31 -8.75 2.17
N ILE A 206 -22.04 -9.01 2.49
CA ILE A 206 -21.53 -10.36 2.74
C ILE A 206 -22.27 -11.01 3.89
N ILE A 207 -22.44 -10.30 5.02
CA ILE A 207 -23.15 -10.81 6.20
C ILE A 207 -24.60 -11.18 5.85
N LEU A 208 -25.29 -10.37 5.06
CA LEU A 208 -26.70 -10.58 4.75
C LEU A 208 -26.92 -11.59 3.62
N ASN A 209 -26.05 -11.62 2.60
CA ASN A 209 -26.36 -12.25 1.32
C ASN A 209 -25.37 -13.36 0.90
N LYS A 210 -24.19 -13.47 1.52
CA LYS A 210 -23.15 -14.43 1.10
C LYS A 210 -22.81 -15.49 2.15
N ILE A 211 -23.15 -15.25 3.41
CA ILE A 211 -22.95 -16.20 4.52
C ILE A 211 -24.30 -16.78 4.91
N ASP A 212 -24.34 -18.11 5.12
CA ASP A 212 -25.58 -18.79 5.53
C ASP A 212 -26.13 -18.19 6.83
N LYS A 213 -27.45 -18.06 6.92
CA LYS A 213 -28.11 -17.42 8.08
C LYS A 213 -27.87 -18.15 9.41
N ASN A 214 -27.58 -19.44 9.35
CA ASN A 214 -27.34 -20.27 10.52
C ASN A 214 -25.88 -20.25 10.98
N ASP A 215 -24.96 -19.75 10.15
CA ASP A 215 -23.54 -19.70 10.51
C ASP A 215 -23.28 -18.58 11.54
N LYS A 216 -22.54 -18.89 12.59
CA LYS A 216 -21.98 -17.86 13.48
C LYS A 216 -20.93 -17.07 12.73
N ILE A 217 -20.85 -15.76 12.96
CA ILE A 217 -19.85 -14.88 12.31
C ILE A 217 -19.02 -14.20 13.38
N ILE A 218 -17.70 -14.31 13.24
CA ILE A 218 -16.76 -13.45 13.96
C ILE A 218 -16.16 -12.47 12.98
N VAL A 219 -16.29 -11.17 13.28
CA VAL A 219 -15.77 -10.08 12.44
C VAL A 219 -14.47 -9.56 13.05
N PHE A 220 -13.45 -9.47 12.21
CA PHE A 220 -12.11 -8.99 12.52
C PHE A 220 -11.84 -7.71 11.75
N GLY A 221 -11.13 -6.76 12.33
CA GLY A 221 -10.71 -5.54 11.62
C GLY A 221 -10.02 -4.54 12.53
N ASP A 222 -9.51 -3.49 11.91
CA ASP A 222 -8.66 -2.47 12.53
C ASP A 222 -9.39 -1.12 12.75
N ASP A 223 -10.59 -0.93 12.17
CA ASP A 223 -11.48 0.21 12.44
C ASP A 223 -12.63 -0.21 13.36
N ILE A 224 -12.35 -0.22 14.63
CA ILE A 224 -13.29 -0.73 15.67
C ILE A 224 -14.62 0.05 15.67
N GLU A 225 -14.58 1.36 15.48
CA GLU A 225 -15.81 2.18 15.44
C GLU A 225 -16.73 1.76 14.29
N SER A 226 -16.16 1.59 13.09
CA SER A 226 -16.93 1.12 11.94
C SER A 226 -17.44 -0.32 12.12
N LEU A 227 -16.71 -1.18 12.83
CA LEU A 227 -17.17 -2.54 13.12
C LEU A 227 -18.37 -2.54 14.10
N TYR A 228 -18.38 -1.66 15.11
CA TYR A 228 -19.54 -1.51 15.98
C TYR A 228 -20.76 -0.94 15.24
N VAL A 229 -20.55 0.02 14.33
CA VAL A 229 -21.62 0.51 13.46
C VAL A 229 -22.17 -0.62 12.58
N LEU A 230 -21.29 -1.45 12.01
CA LEU A 230 -21.69 -2.62 11.22
C LEU A 230 -22.50 -3.60 12.08
N LYS A 231 -22.02 -3.96 13.28
CA LYS A 231 -22.70 -4.86 14.21
C LYS A 231 -24.10 -4.36 14.53
N ASN A 232 -24.23 -3.09 14.91
CA ASN A 232 -25.52 -2.48 15.22
C ASN A 232 -26.46 -2.47 14.02
N SER A 233 -25.93 -2.21 12.81
CA SER A 233 -26.73 -2.16 11.59
C SER A 233 -27.26 -3.52 11.15
N VAL A 234 -26.55 -4.62 11.45
CA VAL A 234 -26.99 -5.98 11.14
C VAL A 234 -27.78 -6.65 12.25
N SER A 235 -27.75 -6.12 13.48
CA SER A 235 -28.29 -6.76 14.69
C SER A 235 -29.78 -7.12 14.59
N PHE A 236 -30.55 -6.38 13.80
CA PHE A 236 -31.97 -6.67 13.54
C PHE A 236 -32.19 -7.94 12.70
N PHE A 237 -31.20 -8.31 11.89
CA PHE A 237 -31.28 -9.44 10.96
C PHE A 237 -30.46 -10.62 11.42
N ARG A 238 -29.34 -10.34 12.12
CA ARG A 238 -28.33 -11.33 12.45
C ARG A 238 -27.45 -10.87 13.60
N ASP A 239 -27.17 -11.76 14.52
CA ASP A 239 -26.16 -11.53 15.55
C ASP A 239 -24.77 -11.85 15.00
N ILE A 240 -23.80 -10.96 15.27
CA ILE A 240 -22.39 -11.13 14.95
C ILE A 240 -21.52 -10.82 16.16
N ILE A 241 -20.38 -11.48 16.26
CA ILE A 241 -19.39 -11.28 17.33
C ILE A 241 -18.23 -10.48 16.75
N LEU A 242 -17.79 -9.43 17.43
CA LEU A 242 -16.54 -8.76 17.07
C LEU A 242 -15.36 -9.46 17.76
N ALA A 243 -14.28 -9.71 17.04
CA ALA A 243 -13.07 -10.28 17.63
C ALA A 243 -12.51 -9.41 18.77
N ASP A 244 -12.75 -8.09 18.71
CA ASP A 244 -12.44 -7.12 19.76
C ASP A 244 -13.12 -7.44 21.09
N GLU A 245 -14.35 -7.92 21.07
CA GLU A 245 -15.13 -8.30 22.27
C GLU A 245 -14.60 -9.59 22.93
N LEU A 246 -13.88 -10.41 22.18
CA LEU A 246 -13.31 -11.68 22.61
C LEU A 246 -11.86 -11.54 23.10
N ALA A 247 -11.19 -10.46 22.70
CA ALA A 247 -9.78 -10.27 22.96
C ALA A 247 -9.55 -9.63 24.34
N ASP A 248 -9.20 -10.44 25.33
CA ASP A 248 -8.68 -10.00 26.63
C ASP A 248 -7.16 -9.78 26.56
N CYS A 249 -6.70 -9.02 25.55
CA CYS A 249 -5.30 -8.79 25.28
C CYS A 249 -4.98 -7.29 25.40
N VAL A 250 -4.09 -6.94 26.33
CA VAL A 250 -3.63 -5.55 26.53
C VAL A 250 -2.59 -5.15 25.48
N ASP A 251 -1.83 -6.10 24.97
CA ASP A 251 -0.69 -5.93 24.09
C ASP A 251 -1.09 -6.16 22.62
N LYS A 252 -0.68 -5.23 21.72
CA LYS A 252 -1.03 -5.29 20.30
C LYS A 252 -0.53 -6.55 19.60
N ILE A 253 0.66 -7.07 19.96
CA ILE A 253 1.18 -8.29 19.33
C ILE A 253 0.41 -9.52 19.78
N GLU A 254 0.07 -9.61 21.07
CA GLU A 254 -0.78 -10.68 21.59
C GLU A 254 -2.13 -10.68 20.91
N ARG A 255 -2.76 -9.51 20.79
CA ARG A 255 -4.03 -9.35 20.09
C ARG A 255 -3.92 -9.80 18.62
N SER A 256 -2.88 -9.38 17.91
CA SER A 256 -2.66 -9.80 16.52
C SER A 256 -2.56 -11.31 16.38
N ILE A 257 -1.82 -11.97 17.28
CA ILE A 257 -1.66 -13.42 17.27
C ILE A 257 -2.95 -14.12 17.66
N PHE A 258 -3.63 -13.63 18.71
CA PHE A 258 -4.93 -14.14 19.15
C PHE A 258 -5.93 -14.14 17.99
N GLU A 259 -6.08 -13.01 17.29
CA GLU A 259 -6.99 -12.86 16.16
C GLU A 259 -6.61 -13.74 14.97
N ILE A 260 -5.29 -13.88 14.66
CA ILE A 260 -4.82 -14.78 13.59
C ILE A 260 -5.19 -16.23 13.90
N ILE A 261 -4.98 -16.70 15.14
CA ILE A 261 -5.29 -18.07 15.53
C ILE A 261 -6.82 -18.29 15.55
N LEU A 262 -7.56 -17.36 16.12
CA LEU A 262 -9.03 -17.42 16.11
C LEU A 262 -9.54 -17.47 14.64
N MET A 263 -9.03 -16.62 13.74
CA MET A 263 -9.38 -16.65 12.33
C MET A 263 -8.98 -17.97 11.66
N SER A 264 -7.82 -18.54 12.00
CA SER A 264 -7.34 -19.79 11.40
C SER A 264 -8.22 -21.00 11.78
N ASN A 265 -8.87 -20.96 12.95
CA ASN A 265 -9.76 -22.01 13.44
C ASN A 265 -11.16 -21.94 12.83
N SER A 266 -11.53 -20.85 12.13
CA SER A 266 -12.82 -20.75 11.44
C SER A 266 -12.99 -21.77 10.31
N GLN A 267 -14.21 -22.02 9.90
CA GLN A 267 -14.51 -22.89 8.74
C GLN A 267 -14.13 -22.23 7.42
N LYS A 268 -14.39 -20.93 7.27
CA LYS A 268 -14.05 -20.09 6.12
C LYS A 268 -13.59 -18.72 6.58
N ILE A 269 -12.74 -18.07 5.76
CA ILE A 269 -12.21 -16.74 6.00
C ILE A 269 -12.59 -15.86 4.80
N TYR A 270 -13.56 -14.96 4.96
CA TYR A 270 -13.85 -13.94 3.97
C TYR A 270 -12.92 -12.73 4.21
N ALA A 271 -12.15 -12.35 3.20
CA ALA A 271 -11.19 -11.24 3.31
C ALA A 271 -10.87 -10.64 1.94
N SER A 272 -10.16 -9.52 1.89
CA SER A 272 -9.72 -8.92 0.60
C SER A 272 -8.84 -9.84 -0.25
N GLY A 273 -8.23 -10.86 0.35
CA GLY A 273 -7.28 -11.77 -0.31
C GLY A 273 -5.88 -11.19 -0.49
N LYS A 274 -5.67 -9.91 -0.16
CA LYS A 274 -4.38 -9.21 -0.29
C LYS A 274 -3.74 -8.84 1.06
N SER A 275 -4.42 -9.08 2.17
CA SER A 275 -3.89 -8.84 3.51
C SER A 275 -3.04 -10.02 3.96
N GLY A 276 -1.80 -9.75 4.38
CA GLY A 276 -0.90 -10.77 4.96
C GLY A 276 -1.47 -11.39 6.24
N PHE A 277 -2.32 -10.66 6.95
CA PHE A 277 -2.94 -11.11 8.19
C PHE A 277 -3.87 -12.31 7.96
N SER A 278 -4.90 -12.17 7.12
CA SER A 278 -5.81 -13.26 6.77
C SER A 278 -5.15 -14.36 5.93
N LYS A 279 -4.14 -14.00 5.13
CA LYS A 279 -3.35 -14.98 4.38
C LYS A 279 -2.55 -15.88 5.33
N LEU A 280 -1.93 -15.32 6.37
CA LEU A 280 -1.24 -16.12 7.39
C LEU A 280 -2.20 -17.05 8.10
N ALA A 281 -3.36 -16.56 8.54
CA ALA A 281 -4.39 -17.39 9.18
C ALA A 281 -4.79 -18.58 8.31
N SER A 282 -4.95 -18.40 7.00
CA SER A 282 -5.26 -19.50 6.09
C SER A 282 -4.10 -20.49 5.93
N ILE A 283 -2.86 -20.03 5.82
CA ILE A 283 -1.69 -20.89 5.63
C ILE A 283 -1.43 -21.77 6.85
N ILE A 284 -1.57 -21.25 8.05
CA ILE A 284 -1.34 -22.04 9.27
C ILE A 284 -2.45 -23.07 9.56
N SER A 285 -3.58 -22.97 8.85
CA SER A 285 -4.69 -23.92 8.95
C SER A 285 -4.90 -24.71 7.64
N ASN A 286 -5.63 -24.13 6.72
CA ASN A 286 -5.88 -24.65 5.39
C ASN A 286 -6.09 -23.49 4.41
N VAL A 287 -5.25 -23.40 3.39
CA VAL A 287 -5.28 -22.28 2.42
C VAL A 287 -6.62 -22.16 1.68
N ASN A 288 -7.33 -23.28 1.49
CA ASN A 288 -8.63 -23.30 0.82
C ASN A 288 -9.76 -22.66 1.64
N LYS A 289 -9.52 -22.36 2.93
CA LYS A 289 -10.49 -21.62 3.75
C LYS A 289 -10.60 -20.15 3.36
N LEU A 290 -9.56 -19.57 2.74
CA LEU A 290 -9.56 -18.17 2.34
C LEU A 290 -10.44 -17.95 1.10
N MET A 291 -11.49 -17.18 1.29
CA MET A 291 -12.44 -16.76 0.26
C MET A 291 -12.19 -15.27 -0.06
N PRO A 292 -11.43 -14.97 -1.13
CA PRO A 292 -11.16 -13.58 -1.50
C PRO A 292 -12.45 -12.88 -1.94
N ILE A 293 -12.78 -11.74 -1.31
CA ILE A 293 -14.01 -10.99 -1.57
C ILE A 293 -14.13 -10.56 -3.04
N ASN A 294 -13.01 -10.28 -3.69
CA ASN A 294 -13.01 -9.94 -5.11
C ASN A 294 -13.41 -11.10 -6.05
N LEU A 295 -13.46 -12.35 -5.54
CA LEU A 295 -13.98 -13.50 -6.28
C LEU A 295 -15.47 -13.76 -5.99
N LEU A 296 -16.05 -13.10 -4.98
CA LEU A 296 -17.46 -13.23 -4.61
C LEU A 296 -18.38 -12.31 -5.42
N TYR A 297 -17.81 -11.28 -6.01
CA TYR A 297 -18.53 -10.23 -6.73
C TYR A 297 -17.86 -9.95 -8.08
N SER A 298 -18.65 -9.90 -9.13
CA SER A 298 -18.28 -9.13 -10.31
C SER A 298 -18.24 -7.63 -9.97
N PHE A 299 -17.56 -6.82 -10.78
CA PHE A 299 -17.54 -5.36 -10.55
C PHE A 299 -18.96 -4.75 -10.55
N LYS A 300 -19.86 -5.26 -11.38
CA LYS A 300 -21.25 -4.80 -11.44
C LYS A 300 -22.03 -5.15 -10.16
N GLU A 301 -21.88 -6.38 -9.67
CA GLU A 301 -22.49 -6.80 -8.39
C GLU A 301 -21.95 -5.99 -7.22
N LYS A 302 -20.61 -5.73 -7.19
CA LYS A 302 -19.98 -4.91 -6.17
C LYS A 302 -20.55 -3.48 -6.16
N LYS A 303 -20.69 -2.86 -7.36
CA LYS A 303 -21.33 -1.55 -7.52
C LYS A 303 -22.75 -1.56 -6.96
N THR A 304 -23.55 -2.54 -7.33
CA THR A 304 -24.94 -2.69 -6.87
C THR A 304 -25.01 -2.85 -5.35
N ALA A 305 -24.18 -3.71 -4.76
CA ALA A 305 -24.15 -3.94 -3.31
C ALA A 305 -23.83 -2.65 -2.54
N ILE A 306 -22.78 -1.91 -2.96
CA ILE A 306 -22.40 -0.65 -2.31
C ILE A 306 -23.56 0.37 -2.40
N LEU A 307 -24.13 0.60 -3.60
CA LEU A 307 -25.22 1.56 -3.80
C LEU A 307 -26.47 1.19 -3.00
N THR A 308 -26.82 -0.09 -2.93
CA THR A 308 -27.98 -0.58 -2.18
C THR A 308 -27.87 -0.31 -0.67
N HIS A 309 -26.64 -0.29 -0.14
CA HIS A 309 -26.39 -0.17 1.30
C HIS A 309 -25.85 1.21 1.73
N MET A 310 -25.54 2.10 0.79
CA MET A 310 -24.89 3.39 1.04
C MET A 310 -25.64 4.25 2.09
N GLU A 311 -26.96 4.28 2.04
CA GLU A 311 -27.78 5.06 2.95
C GLU A 311 -28.27 4.27 4.18
N LYS A 312 -28.01 2.95 4.21
CA LYS A 312 -28.49 2.09 5.30
C LYS A 312 -27.56 2.05 6.50
N ILE A 313 -26.29 2.41 6.31
CA ILE A 313 -25.25 2.31 7.32
C ILE A 313 -24.63 3.68 7.51
N ASN A 314 -24.70 4.20 8.73
CA ASN A 314 -24.13 5.52 9.04
C ASN A 314 -22.68 5.41 9.50
N ILE A 315 -21.77 5.14 8.59
CA ILE A 315 -20.32 5.10 8.80
C ILE A 315 -19.68 6.50 8.68
N SER A 316 -18.42 6.63 9.09
CA SER A 316 -17.66 7.88 9.00
C SER A 316 -17.55 8.39 7.55
N GLU A 317 -17.32 9.70 7.39
CA GLU A 317 -17.14 10.33 6.06
C GLU A 317 -15.98 9.70 5.30
N LEU A 318 -14.87 9.35 5.96
CA LEU A 318 -13.72 8.69 5.34
C LEU A 318 -14.07 7.29 4.80
N GLN A 319 -14.84 6.52 5.55
CA GLN A 319 -15.33 5.20 5.09
C GLN A 319 -16.31 5.33 3.92
N LYS A 320 -17.17 6.38 3.92
CA LYS A 320 -18.05 6.69 2.77
C LYS A 320 -17.22 7.12 1.56
N ALA A 321 -16.20 7.96 1.75
CA ALA A 321 -15.29 8.36 0.68
C ALA A 321 -14.58 7.16 0.05
N PHE A 322 -14.12 6.22 0.87
CA PHE A 322 -13.55 4.96 0.40
C PHE A 322 -14.55 4.12 -0.39
N SER A 323 -15.80 4.06 0.04
CA SER A 323 -16.84 3.36 -0.71
C SER A 323 -17.12 4.00 -2.08
N TYR A 324 -17.04 5.33 -2.20
CA TYR A 324 -17.10 6.00 -3.50
C TYR A 324 -15.89 5.69 -4.38
N LEU A 325 -14.69 5.52 -3.81
CA LEU A 325 -13.54 5.03 -4.56
C LEU A 325 -13.77 3.60 -5.07
N GLU A 326 -14.36 2.71 -4.26
CA GLU A 326 -14.72 1.37 -4.72
C GLU A 326 -15.77 1.39 -5.84
N LEU A 327 -16.73 2.33 -5.80
CA LEU A 327 -17.70 2.55 -6.90
C LEU A 327 -16.98 3.03 -8.17
N TYR A 328 -16.02 3.96 -8.05
CA TYR A 328 -15.18 4.37 -9.19
C TYR A 328 -14.42 3.18 -9.79
N ILE A 329 -13.81 2.34 -8.95
CA ILE A 329 -13.05 1.15 -9.41
C ILE A 329 -14.00 0.16 -10.09
N ALA A 330 -15.16 -0.08 -9.52
CA ALA A 330 -16.16 -0.98 -10.07
C ALA A 330 -16.65 -0.49 -11.44
N GLU A 331 -16.95 0.81 -11.57
CA GLU A 331 -17.38 1.43 -12.82
C GLU A 331 -16.27 1.36 -13.88
N LYS A 332 -15.03 1.69 -13.50
CA LYS A 332 -13.86 1.63 -14.39
C LYS A 332 -13.65 0.25 -15.00
N ASN A 333 -13.95 -0.82 -14.26
CA ASN A 333 -13.74 -2.20 -14.68
C ASN A 333 -15.02 -2.90 -15.18
N SER A 334 -16.14 -2.19 -15.32
CA SER A 334 -17.39 -2.71 -15.85
C SER A 334 -17.86 -1.89 -17.07
N GLU A 335 -18.67 -0.87 -16.85
CA GLU A 335 -19.31 -0.08 -17.92
C GLU A 335 -18.41 1.05 -18.46
N HIS A 336 -17.44 1.49 -17.64
CA HIS A 336 -16.44 2.51 -17.97
C HIS A 336 -17.03 3.89 -18.34
N ASP A 337 -18.12 4.28 -17.68
CA ASP A 337 -18.68 5.62 -17.86
C ASP A 337 -17.85 6.67 -17.10
N ASN A 338 -17.07 7.45 -17.84
CA ASN A 338 -16.19 8.48 -17.27
C ASN A 338 -16.96 9.61 -16.57
N ASN A 339 -18.21 9.91 -16.93
CA ASN A 339 -19.01 10.93 -16.22
C ASN A 339 -19.45 10.39 -14.85
N LEU A 340 -19.89 9.13 -14.80
CA LEU A 340 -20.29 8.49 -13.55
C LEU A 340 -19.08 8.28 -12.63
N MET A 341 -17.95 7.84 -13.20
CA MET A 341 -16.67 7.74 -12.50
C MET A 341 -16.28 9.08 -11.86
N LEU A 342 -16.38 10.17 -12.60
CA LEU A 342 -16.09 11.53 -12.11
C LEU A 342 -17.03 11.94 -10.99
N THR A 343 -18.33 11.60 -11.10
CA THR A 343 -19.33 11.86 -10.05
C THR A 343 -18.96 11.15 -8.74
N TYR A 344 -18.54 9.90 -8.79
CA TYR A 344 -18.08 9.18 -7.60
C TYR A 344 -16.84 9.81 -6.98
N LEU A 345 -15.86 10.20 -7.79
CA LEU A 345 -14.66 10.87 -7.30
C LEU A 345 -14.96 12.23 -6.66
N GLN A 346 -15.88 13.02 -7.24
CA GLN A 346 -16.31 14.30 -6.67
C GLN A 346 -16.96 14.12 -5.29
N LYS A 347 -17.80 13.09 -5.13
CA LYS A 347 -18.38 12.75 -3.81
C LYS A 347 -17.29 12.30 -2.83
N ALA A 348 -16.32 11.51 -3.28
CA ALA A 348 -15.19 11.12 -2.44
C ALA A 348 -14.35 12.33 -1.99
N ILE A 349 -14.10 13.29 -2.88
CA ILE A 349 -13.39 14.55 -2.55
C ILE A 349 -14.16 15.40 -1.53
N GLN A 350 -15.49 15.48 -1.65
CA GLN A 350 -16.31 16.22 -0.70
C GLN A 350 -16.22 15.65 0.72
N LEU A 351 -16.08 14.33 0.86
CA LEU A 351 -15.99 13.63 2.13
C LEU A 351 -14.56 13.52 2.66
N ASP A 352 -13.57 13.48 1.79
CA ASP A 352 -12.13 13.38 2.12
C ASP A 352 -11.29 14.21 1.15
N SER A 353 -11.27 15.52 1.36
CA SER A 353 -10.54 16.47 0.53
C SER A 353 -9.02 16.36 0.63
N GLN A 354 -8.50 15.65 1.62
CA GLN A 354 -7.06 15.46 1.82
C GLN A 354 -6.48 14.24 1.11
N ASN A 355 -7.32 13.46 0.45
CA ASN A 355 -6.87 12.31 -0.32
C ASN A 355 -6.59 12.69 -1.77
N TYR A 356 -5.35 12.98 -2.06
CA TYR A 356 -4.94 13.51 -3.38
C TYR A 356 -5.03 12.49 -4.52
N ASN A 357 -5.20 11.20 -4.21
CA ASN A 357 -5.50 10.19 -5.22
C ASN A 357 -6.78 10.49 -5.99
N TYR A 358 -7.83 10.98 -5.31
CA TYR A 358 -9.11 11.30 -5.96
C TYR A 358 -8.97 12.43 -6.99
N TYR A 359 -8.14 13.42 -6.70
CA TYR A 359 -7.87 14.53 -7.63
C TYR A 359 -7.14 14.06 -8.89
N ILE A 360 -6.13 13.18 -8.73
CA ILE A 360 -5.37 12.65 -9.86
C ILE A 360 -6.25 11.74 -10.73
N LEU A 361 -7.09 10.90 -10.11
CA LEU A 361 -8.05 10.06 -10.82
C LEU A 361 -9.10 10.90 -11.57
N SER A 362 -9.49 12.06 -11.00
CA SER A 362 -10.39 12.99 -11.69
C SER A 362 -9.75 13.64 -12.92
N ILE A 363 -8.44 13.95 -12.87
CA ILE A 363 -7.68 14.40 -14.05
C ILE A 363 -7.75 13.32 -15.15
N ASP A 364 -7.56 12.04 -14.82
CA ASP A 364 -7.69 10.93 -15.79
C ASP A 364 -9.07 10.89 -16.47
N CYS A 365 -10.13 11.10 -15.68
CA CYS A 365 -11.50 11.18 -16.22
C CYS A 365 -11.72 12.40 -17.12
N TYR A 366 -11.27 13.58 -16.72
CA TYR A 366 -11.39 14.80 -17.54
C TYR A 366 -10.63 14.68 -18.86
N LEU A 367 -9.42 14.12 -18.86
CA LEU A 367 -8.65 13.81 -20.08
C LEU A 367 -9.43 12.86 -20.98
N SER A 368 -9.98 11.76 -20.44
CA SER A 368 -10.78 10.81 -21.20
C SER A 368 -12.04 11.42 -21.82
N LEU A 369 -12.66 12.37 -21.13
CA LEU A 369 -13.84 13.11 -21.59
C LEU A 369 -13.50 14.28 -22.52
N LYS A 370 -12.23 14.59 -22.73
CA LYS A 370 -11.72 15.75 -23.48
C LYS A 370 -12.31 17.09 -23.02
N LYS A 371 -12.64 17.20 -21.70
CA LYS A 371 -13.20 18.40 -21.09
C LYS A 371 -12.08 19.37 -20.66
N TYR A 372 -11.31 19.89 -21.63
CA TYR A 372 -10.08 20.65 -21.36
C TYR A 372 -10.33 21.99 -20.67
N ASP A 373 -11.45 22.68 -20.97
CA ASP A 373 -11.81 23.92 -20.26
C ASP A 373 -11.95 23.66 -18.74
N ILE A 374 -12.69 22.63 -18.38
CA ILE A 374 -12.92 22.26 -16.98
C ILE A 374 -11.62 21.73 -16.37
N LEU A 375 -10.88 20.90 -17.09
CA LEU A 375 -9.58 20.37 -16.65
C LEU A 375 -8.59 21.48 -16.34
N ASN A 376 -8.53 22.53 -17.18
CA ASN A 376 -7.63 23.67 -16.98
C ASN A 376 -7.95 24.41 -15.67
N ILE A 377 -9.25 24.65 -15.40
CA ILE A 377 -9.71 25.27 -14.13
C ILE A 377 -9.43 24.33 -12.95
N TYR A 378 -9.62 23.03 -13.13
CA TYR A 378 -9.40 22.04 -12.08
C TYR A 378 -7.92 21.92 -11.70
N ILE A 379 -7.02 21.91 -12.69
CA ILE A 379 -5.57 21.93 -12.44
C ILE A 379 -5.17 23.24 -11.75
N LYS A 380 -5.72 24.40 -12.16
CA LYS A 380 -5.51 25.66 -11.47
C LYS A 380 -5.83 25.52 -9.98
N PHE A 381 -7.02 25.01 -9.66
CA PHE A 381 -7.44 24.78 -8.28
C PHE A 381 -6.45 23.90 -7.51
N ILE A 382 -6.00 22.79 -8.11
CA ILE A 382 -5.01 21.88 -7.49
C ILE A 382 -3.71 22.63 -7.16
N LEU A 383 -3.19 23.40 -8.12
CA LEU A 383 -1.92 24.11 -7.97
C LEU A 383 -1.97 25.25 -6.94
N GLU A 384 -3.13 25.90 -6.79
CA GLU A 384 -3.31 27.07 -5.93
C GLU A 384 -3.83 26.72 -4.53
N SER A 385 -4.58 25.60 -4.38
CA SER A 385 -5.32 25.32 -3.14
C SER A 385 -4.84 24.07 -2.38
N LEU A 386 -4.09 23.17 -3.01
CA LEU A 386 -3.60 21.96 -2.37
C LEU A 386 -2.12 22.08 -1.99
N ASP A 387 -1.67 21.24 -1.02
CA ASP A 387 -0.23 21.07 -0.79
C ASP A 387 0.42 20.38 -2.00
N PHE A 388 1.06 21.17 -2.82
CA PHE A 388 1.67 20.69 -4.07
C PHE A 388 2.78 19.67 -3.83
N ASN A 389 3.49 19.70 -2.70
CA ASN A 389 4.53 18.71 -2.41
C ASN A 389 3.92 17.33 -2.14
N ILE A 390 2.85 17.27 -1.35
CA ILE A 390 2.11 16.03 -1.09
C ILE A 390 1.48 15.55 -2.40
N PHE A 391 0.78 16.42 -3.13
CA PHE A 391 0.19 16.09 -4.43
C PHE A 391 1.21 15.49 -5.39
N ARG A 392 2.38 16.14 -5.53
CA ARG A 392 3.47 15.67 -6.39
C ARG A 392 4.00 14.30 -5.95
N ASN A 393 4.15 14.07 -4.66
CA ASN A 393 4.61 12.78 -4.14
C ASN A 393 3.61 11.66 -4.46
N VAL A 394 2.31 11.93 -4.34
CA VAL A 394 1.24 10.99 -4.72
C VAL A 394 1.23 10.77 -6.23
N LEU A 395 1.29 11.83 -7.03
CA LEU A 395 1.28 11.78 -8.50
C LEU A 395 2.42 10.90 -9.05
N PHE A 396 3.61 11.02 -8.49
CA PHE A 396 4.80 10.26 -8.92
C PHE A 396 5.05 9.01 -8.07
N SER A 397 4.03 8.52 -7.38
CA SER A 397 4.13 7.25 -6.66
C SER A 397 4.38 6.09 -7.64
N ILE A 398 5.30 5.19 -7.25
CA ILE A 398 5.69 4.05 -8.08
C ILE A 398 4.92 2.82 -7.61
N ASN A 399 4.36 2.11 -8.58
CA ASN A 399 3.87 0.76 -8.36
C ASN A 399 5.06 -0.20 -8.25
N HIS A 400 5.42 -0.55 -7.05
CA HIS A 400 6.56 -1.43 -6.78
C HIS A 400 6.45 -2.82 -7.40
N TYR A 401 5.24 -3.28 -7.72
CA TYR A 401 5.04 -4.58 -8.38
C TYR A 401 5.47 -4.57 -9.85
N ASN A 402 5.26 -3.45 -10.56
CA ASN A 402 5.52 -3.32 -11.99
C ASN A 402 6.66 -2.36 -12.32
N VAL A 403 7.28 -1.74 -11.31
CA VAL A 403 8.31 -0.69 -11.50
C VAL A 403 7.80 0.42 -12.45
N SER A 404 6.52 0.75 -12.34
CA SER A 404 5.85 1.77 -13.15
C SER A 404 5.16 2.79 -12.24
N TYR A 405 4.86 3.97 -12.76
CA TYR A 405 4.06 4.93 -12.02
C TYR A 405 2.62 4.44 -11.84
N VAL A 406 2.05 4.71 -10.67
CA VAL A 406 0.66 4.34 -10.36
C VAL A 406 -0.33 5.02 -11.32
N TYR A 407 0.00 6.24 -11.73
CA TYR A 407 -0.83 7.08 -12.61
C TYR A 407 -0.31 7.15 -14.05
N ASP A 408 0.30 6.07 -14.55
CA ASP A 408 0.79 5.93 -15.93
C ASP A 408 -0.25 6.38 -16.98
N SER A 409 -1.51 6.04 -16.78
CA SER A 409 -2.61 6.44 -17.68
C SER A 409 -2.72 7.96 -17.84
N VAL A 410 -2.59 8.73 -16.75
CA VAL A 410 -2.62 10.20 -16.79
C VAL A 410 -1.45 10.72 -17.61
N PHE A 411 -0.25 10.17 -17.40
CA PHE A 411 0.95 10.61 -18.11
C PHE A 411 0.85 10.34 -19.60
N ARG A 412 0.41 9.14 -20.00
CA ARG A 412 0.23 8.81 -21.41
C ARG A 412 -0.84 9.67 -22.07
N LYS A 413 -2.00 9.83 -21.45
CA LYS A 413 -3.11 10.61 -22.03
C LYS A 413 -2.74 12.07 -22.23
N ILE A 414 -2.11 12.72 -21.23
CA ILE A 414 -1.85 14.16 -21.31
C ILE A 414 -0.84 14.53 -22.43
N PHE A 415 0.04 13.61 -22.82
CA PHE A 415 0.98 13.83 -23.92
C PHE A 415 0.51 13.26 -25.27
N SER A 416 -0.46 12.32 -25.28
CA SER A 416 -0.99 11.75 -26.52
C SER A 416 -2.13 12.56 -27.12
N GLU A 417 -2.80 13.40 -26.32
CA GLU A 417 -3.91 14.23 -26.77
C GLU A 417 -3.41 15.53 -27.42
N HIS A 418 -4.09 15.98 -28.49
CA HIS A 418 -3.85 17.28 -29.10
C HIS A 418 -4.53 18.37 -28.27
N ILE A 419 -3.86 18.86 -27.22
CA ILE A 419 -4.36 19.91 -26.34
C ILE A 419 -3.81 21.25 -26.81
N ASP A 420 -4.67 22.23 -27.03
CA ASP A 420 -4.23 23.61 -27.30
C ASP A 420 -3.65 24.23 -26.03
N ILE A 421 -2.34 24.09 -25.86
CA ILE A 421 -1.62 24.57 -24.70
C ILE A 421 -1.57 26.10 -24.59
N ILE A 422 -1.82 26.83 -25.70
CA ILE A 422 -1.92 28.29 -25.68
C ILE A 422 -3.21 28.71 -24.98
N GLN A 423 -4.30 27.99 -25.26
CA GLN A 423 -5.59 28.18 -24.61
C GLN A 423 -5.58 27.71 -23.14
N TYR A 424 -4.88 26.58 -22.86
CA TYR A 424 -4.95 25.87 -21.58
C TYR A 424 -3.63 25.94 -20.78
N GLY A 425 -3.29 27.13 -20.31
CA GLY A 425 -2.01 27.39 -19.66
C GLY A 425 -1.73 26.54 -18.39
N TYR A 426 -2.74 26.21 -17.58
CA TYR A 426 -2.55 25.36 -16.40
C TYR A 426 -2.34 23.88 -16.76
N ILE A 427 -2.99 23.38 -17.80
CA ILE A 427 -2.69 22.05 -18.35
C ILE A 427 -1.23 22.01 -18.82
N TYR A 428 -0.77 23.04 -19.52
CA TYR A 428 0.62 23.12 -19.96
C TYR A 428 1.62 23.12 -18.79
N ILE A 429 1.33 23.84 -17.69
CA ILE A 429 2.15 23.78 -16.47
C ILE A 429 2.19 22.36 -15.90
N PHE A 430 1.05 21.70 -15.85
CA PHE A 430 0.99 20.32 -15.38
C PHE A 430 1.79 19.38 -16.30
N MET A 431 1.70 19.55 -17.62
CA MET A 431 2.53 18.83 -18.60
C MET A 431 4.02 19.05 -18.34
N ARG A 432 4.46 20.29 -18.05
CA ARG A 432 5.86 20.55 -17.69
C ARG A 432 6.27 19.80 -16.42
N VAL A 433 5.46 19.84 -15.36
CA VAL A 433 5.74 19.13 -14.11
C VAL A 433 5.91 17.62 -14.35
N VAL A 434 5.02 17.02 -15.14
CA VAL A 434 5.08 15.60 -15.48
C VAL A 434 6.24 15.31 -16.42
N GLY A 435 6.34 16.03 -17.53
CA GLY A 435 7.33 15.79 -18.59
C GLY A 435 8.77 15.87 -18.08
N TYR A 436 9.11 16.91 -17.31
CA TYR A 436 10.45 17.04 -16.75
C TYR A 436 10.78 15.99 -15.68
N LYS A 437 9.78 15.44 -15.03
CA LYS A 437 9.99 14.35 -14.06
C LYS A 437 10.27 13.02 -14.73
N ILE A 438 9.56 12.71 -15.83
CA ILE A 438 9.63 11.40 -16.50
C ILE A 438 10.53 11.36 -17.73
N LYS A 439 11.13 12.50 -18.16
CA LYS A 439 11.93 12.62 -19.39
C LYS A 439 13.10 11.64 -19.51
N ASN A 440 13.64 11.19 -18.39
CA ASN A 440 14.76 10.25 -18.37
C ASN A 440 14.31 8.79 -18.22
N ASP A 441 13.00 8.53 -18.17
CA ASP A 441 12.44 7.19 -18.07
C ASP A 441 12.16 6.67 -19.50
N ASN A 442 12.85 5.61 -19.89
CA ASN A 442 12.74 5.01 -21.21
C ASN A 442 11.31 4.56 -21.58
N ASN A 443 10.45 4.32 -20.57
CA ASN A 443 9.05 3.94 -20.80
C ASN A 443 8.18 5.09 -21.36
N TYR A 444 8.67 6.34 -21.30
CA TYR A 444 7.93 7.54 -21.70
C TYR A 444 8.65 8.38 -22.74
N LYS A 445 9.83 7.97 -23.16
CA LYS A 445 10.69 8.76 -24.04
C LYS A 445 9.98 9.18 -25.33
N ASP A 446 9.26 8.26 -25.95
CA ASP A 446 8.54 8.46 -27.21
C ASP A 446 7.44 9.53 -27.13
N ILE A 447 6.82 9.70 -25.96
CA ILE A 447 5.73 10.66 -25.76
C ILE A 447 6.22 12.00 -25.20
N VAL A 448 7.35 12.02 -24.47
CA VAL A 448 7.87 13.20 -23.79
C VAL A 448 8.86 13.98 -24.67
N ASP A 449 9.62 13.32 -25.53
CA ASP A 449 10.64 14.00 -26.37
C ASP A 449 10.01 15.11 -27.25
N LYS A 450 8.89 14.83 -27.88
CA LYS A 450 8.14 15.83 -28.68
C LYS A 450 7.68 17.02 -27.86
N PHE A 451 7.22 16.77 -26.64
CA PHE A 451 6.80 17.83 -25.73
C PHE A 451 8.01 18.69 -25.28
N ILE A 452 9.12 18.06 -24.93
CA ILE A 452 10.34 18.79 -24.51
C ILE A 452 10.89 19.62 -25.66
N GLU A 453 10.90 19.08 -26.88
CA GLU A 453 11.29 19.85 -28.08
C GLU A 453 10.41 21.09 -28.26
N PHE A 454 9.10 20.92 -28.15
CA PHE A 454 8.15 22.04 -28.27
C PHE A 454 8.29 23.03 -27.10
N ASP A 455 8.46 22.58 -25.85
CA ASP A 455 8.68 23.43 -24.67
C ASP A 455 9.95 24.29 -24.82
N ASN A 456 11.01 23.72 -25.39
CA ASN A 456 12.25 24.44 -25.70
C ASN A 456 12.05 25.52 -26.81
N ILE A 457 11.23 25.24 -27.81
CA ILE A 457 10.90 26.23 -28.86
C ILE A 457 10.15 27.43 -28.25
N ILE A 458 9.18 27.17 -27.35
CA ILE A 458 8.45 28.23 -26.64
C ILE A 458 9.39 29.02 -25.75
N ALA A 459 10.27 28.37 -25.02
CA ALA A 459 11.22 29.03 -24.11
C ALA A 459 12.24 29.91 -24.86
N ASN A 460 12.61 29.53 -26.07
CA ASN A 460 13.57 30.27 -26.89
C ASN A 460 12.95 31.42 -27.71
N ASN A 461 11.65 31.37 -27.96
CA ASN A 461 10.92 32.42 -28.68
C ASN A 461 10.40 33.48 -27.71
N ASN A 462 11.26 34.43 -27.26
CA ASN A 462 10.97 35.51 -26.31
C ASN A 462 9.82 36.49 -26.74
N ASN A 463 9.06 36.20 -27.79
CA ASN A 463 8.03 37.08 -28.35
C ASN A 463 6.60 36.54 -28.26
N LEU A 464 6.36 35.40 -27.66
CA LEU A 464 5.00 34.87 -27.53
C LEU A 464 4.33 35.41 -26.24
N THR A 465 3.23 36.12 -26.46
CA THR A 465 2.28 36.66 -25.43
C THR A 465 1.83 35.62 -24.37
N ILE A 466 2.28 34.38 -24.49
CA ILE A 466 2.10 33.28 -23.52
C ILE A 466 2.82 33.62 -22.21
N GLU A 467 4.02 34.25 -22.26
CA GLU A 467 4.78 34.63 -21.06
C GLU A 467 3.97 35.51 -20.10
N ASN A 468 3.16 36.46 -20.60
CA ASN A 468 2.40 37.35 -19.74
C ASN A 468 1.21 36.68 -19.03
N LYS A 469 0.61 35.62 -19.60
CA LYS A 469 -0.41 34.82 -18.93
C LYS A 469 0.20 33.69 -18.08
N MET A 470 1.38 33.18 -18.48
CA MET A 470 2.10 32.12 -17.76
C MET A 470 2.94 32.66 -16.59
N VAL A 471 3.43 33.92 -16.68
CA VAL A 471 4.21 34.58 -15.62
C VAL A 471 3.50 34.51 -14.26
N GLY A 472 2.17 34.51 -14.24
CA GLY A 472 1.40 34.32 -13.01
C GLY A 472 1.62 32.94 -12.36
N ALA A 473 1.53 31.87 -13.13
CA ALA A 473 1.56 30.52 -12.58
C ALA A 473 2.99 29.99 -12.34
N VAL A 474 3.95 30.33 -13.22
CA VAL A 474 5.38 30.09 -12.94
C VAL A 474 5.83 30.93 -11.75
N LYS A 475 5.38 32.20 -11.63
CA LYS A 475 5.59 33.00 -10.43
C LYS A 475 4.95 32.40 -9.17
N ILE A 476 3.80 31.76 -9.26
CA ILE A 476 3.19 31.08 -8.10
C ILE A 476 4.08 29.92 -7.63
N VAL A 477 4.56 29.08 -8.55
CA VAL A 477 5.49 28.00 -8.22
C VAL A 477 6.84 28.54 -7.74
N GLU A 478 7.38 29.56 -8.42
CA GLU A 478 8.65 30.20 -8.05
C GLU A 478 8.53 31.02 -6.75
N ASN A 479 7.35 31.56 -6.44
CA ASN A 479 7.07 32.25 -5.20
C ASN A 479 6.76 31.31 -4.05
N HIS A 480 6.50 30.04 -4.29
CA HIS A 480 6.27 29.09 -3.20
C HIS A 480 7.51 28.98 -2.32
N LEU A 481 7.30 29.11 -1.00
CA LEU A 481 8.38 29.13 -0.01
C LEU A 481 9.37 27.99 -0.17
N SER A 482 8.86 26.75 -0.39
CA SER A 482 9.69 25.55 -0.57
C SER A 482 10.57 25.62 -1.82
N TYR A 483 10.09 26.22 -2.92
CA TYR A 483 10.88 26.41 -4.14
C TYR A 483 12.00 27.43 -3.93
N LYS A 484 11.69 28.57 -3.29
CA LYS A 484 12.69 29.60 -2.96
C LYS A 484 13.78 29.06 -2.06
N ILE A 485 13.40 28.30 -1.03
CA ILE A 485 14.34 27.66 -0.11
C ILE A 485 15.15 26.60 -0.85
N GLY A 486 14.52 25.71 -1.61
CA GLY A 486 15.20 24.66 -2.38
C GLY A 486 16.19 25.23 -3.40
N LYS A 487 15.79 26.28 -4.13
CA LYS A 487 16.66 26.99 -5.08
C LYS A 487 17.89 27.58 -4.37
N LYS A 488 17.68 28.19 -3.19
CA LYS A 488 18.78 28.76 -2.40
C LYS A 488 19.75 27.70 -1.91
N ILE A 489 19.27 26.56 -1.45
CA ILE A 489 20.09 25.43 -1.00
C ILE A 489 20.94 24.90 -2.16
N ILE A 490 20.32 24.64 -3.32
CA ILE A 490 21.02 24.08 -4.50
C ILE A 490 22.11 25.01 -5.02
N HIS A 491 21.90 26.34 -4.95
CA HIS A 491 22.85 27.34 -5.46
C HIS A 491 23.89 27.78 -4.41
N SER A 492 23.81 27.32 -3.18
CA SER A 492 24.79 27.64 -2.13
C SER A 492 26.04 26.79 -2.32
N LYS A 493 26.99 27.33 -3.12
CA LYS A 493 28.31 26.75 -3.33
C LYS A 493 29.36 27.56 -2.56
N GLY A 494 30.27 26.86 -1.87
CA GLY A 494 31.32 27.48 -1.07
C GLY A 494 30.97 27.65 0.42
N LEU A 495 32.00 27.58 1.25
CA LEU A 495 31.88 27.49 2.72
C LEU A 495 31.12 28.66 3.34
N ILE A 496 31.37 29.89 2.86
CA ILE A 496 30.72 31.12 3.33
C ILE A 496 29.23 31.10 3.01
N ASN A 497 28.84 30.68 1.81
CA ASN A 497 27.44 30.60 1.39
C ASN A 497 26.66 29.52 2.17
N ILE A 498 27.33 28.43 2.55
CA ILE A 498 26.75 27.37 3.38
C ILE A 498 26.55 27.87 4.81
N LEU A 499 27.50 28.61 5.38
CA LEU A 499 27.39 29.20 6.72
C LEU A 499 26.29 30.27 6.82
N LEU A 500 26.07 31.05 5.75
CA LEU A 500 25.03 32.07 5.68
C LEU A 500 23.65 31.52 5.26
N LEU A 501 23.57 30.24 4.89
CA LEU A 501 22.35 29.62 4.41
C LEU A 501 21.17 29.71 5.40
N PRO A 502 21.34 29.48 6.72
CA PRO A 502 20.23 29.63 7.68
C PRO A 502 19.64 31.04 7.70
N PHE A 503 20.48 32.07 7.67
CA PHE A 503 20.02 33.48 7.63
C PHE A 503 19.29 33.78 6.32
N SER A 504 19.79 33.28 5.19
CA SER A 504 19.13 33.45 3.89
C SER A 504 17.76 32.77 3.83
N ILE A 505 17.60 31.60 4.45
CA ILE A 505 16.34 30.87 4.55
C ILE A 505 15.34 31.66 5.42
N ILE A 506 15.81 32.20 6.56
CA ILE A 506 15.01 33.04 7.44
C ILE A 506 14.52 34.29 6.70
N CYS A 507 15.39 34.97 5.94
CA CYS A 507 14.98 36.13 5.13
C CYS A 507 13.95 35.75 4.05
N ILE A 508 14.09 34.60 3.40
CA ILE A 508 13.11 34.11 2.42
C ILE A 508 11.76 33.84 3.11
N TYR A 509 11.79 33.26 4.31
CA TYR A 509 10.59 32.99 5.10
C TYR A 509 9.85 34.27 5.44
N PHE A 510 10.55 35.26 6.03
CA PHE A 510 9.94 36.58 6.37
C PHE A 510 9.40 37.32 5.15
N ASN A 511 10.14 37.33 4.03
CA ASN A 511 9.69 37.99 2.79
C ASN A 511 8.56 37.20 2.08
N HIS A 512 8.22 36.01 2.51
CA HIS A 512 7.10 35.25 1.96
C HIS A 512 5.79 35.53 2.71
N TYR A 513 5.87 35.89 4.01
CA TYR A 513 4.71 36.08 4.88
C TYR A 513 4.44 37.57 5.22
N LEU A 514 5.34 38.48 4.87
CA LEU A 514 5.12 39.95 4.85
C LEU A 514 4.76 40.41 3.43
#